data_d6c7e3daffbd97fc679a544069227316
#
_entry.id   d6c7e3daffbd97fc679a544069227316
#
_cell.length_a   1.000
_cell.length_b   1.000
_cell.length_c   1.000
_cell.angle_alpha   90.00
_cell.angle_beta   90.00
_cell.angle_gamma   90.00
#
_symmetry.space_group_name_H-M   'P 1'
#
loop_
_entity.id
_entity.type
_entity.pdbx_description
1 polymer ?
#
loop_
_entity_poly.entity_id
_entity_poly.type
_entity_poly.pdbx_seq_one_letter_code
_entity_poly.pdbx_strand_id
1 'polypeptide(L)'
;MEPKDRSFRRALLLITFGVVLFAIVTHLNDFWQGVLGLLGLLSPVLMASAFALVLNVPVRGFEHLFARLDKRGRIKPKTRTMLGLMMTILLLPLVLFVVGRFILPQFFEAVNSVVVLIRDNTAYIGQLAGEIGLDPNIVSQKLGEISRWISQNLGNLAGTAVSAIASVFSSMANIFMALMLAIYLLASKERIKRQVQGILRAFTPDRVSGYLCRVGQMFIRTFSIFLSRQCLEACILGSILFLGMMMFGLPYAISLSCLTAVLALVPFIGAWMSFFIGFIMILMVDPSKAIIFGIWFLVAQQIEGNVIYPHIVGSSVGLPAYVTLSGVFLGGAVAGIPGMVLIIPIVSVVYQLLKEAVAAKAPAQEAAVPPEGGAA
;
A
#
# COMPACT_ATOMS: atom_id res chain seq x y z
N MET A 1 58.99 -8.08 4.78
CA MET A 1 58.22 -7.73 3.59
C MET A 1 58.77 -6.44 3.02
N GLU A 2 59.45 -6.51 1.90
CA GLU A 2 60.16 -5.36 1.28
C GLU A 2 59.18 -4.28 0.75
N PRO A 3 59.57 -3.00 0.80
CA PRO A 3 58.72 -1.88 0.37
C PRO A 3 58.30 -1.98 -1.12
N LYS A 4 59.06 -2.68 -1.94
CA LYS A 4 58.77 -2.93 -3.37
C LYS A 4 57.50 -3.75 -3.60
N ASP A 5 57.16 -4.64 -2.68
CA ASP A 5 55.97 -5.53 -2.80
C ASP A 5 54.63 -4.78 -2.50
N ARG A 6 54.71 -3.73 -1.65
CA ARG A 6 53.55 -2.88 -1.33
C ARG A 6 53.18 -1.91 -2.44
N SER A 7 54.18 -1.36 -3.16
CA SER A 7 53.95 -0.44 -4.27
C SER A 7 53.41 -1.19 -5.48
N PHE A 8 53.92 -2.39 -5.75
CA PHE A 8 53.44 -3.25 -6.84
C PHE A 8 52.01 -3.69 -6.60
N ARG A 9 51.64 -4.14 -5.40
CA ARG A 9 50.27 -4.50 -5.05
C ARG A 9 49.30 -3.32 -5.15
N ARG A 10 49.71 -2.11 -4.76
CA ARG A 10 48.89 -0.90 -4.94
C ARG A 10 48.65 -0.55 -6.40
N ALA A 11 49.73 -0.63 -7.23
CA ALA A 11 49.59 -0.42 -8.67
C ALA A 11 48.70 -1.45 -9.32
N LEU A 12 48.82 -2.72 -8.96
CA LEU A 12 47.95 -3.79 -9.45
C LEU A 12 46.49 -3.55 -9.06
N LEU A 13 46.22 -3.17 -7.81
CA LEU A 13 44.86 -2.84 -7.35
C LEU A 13 44.26 -1.65 -8.08
N LEU A 14 45.06 -0.59 -8.35
CA LEU A 14 44.58 0.57 -9.10
C LEU A 14 44.29 0.24 -10.56
N ILE A 15 45.13 -0.57 -11.22
CA ILE A 15 44.93 -1.04 -12.59
C ILE A 15 43.66 -1.94 -12.65
N THR A 16 43.55 -2.90 -11.74
CA THR A 16 42.37 -3.78 -11.67
C THR A 16 41.10 -2.97 -11.41
N PHE A 17 41.16 -2.00 -10.50
CA PHE A 17 40.01 -1.10 -10.26
C PHE A 17 39.65 -0.29 -11.49
N GLY A 18 40.63 0.28 -12.20
CA GLY A 18 40.42 1.03 -13.44
C GLY A 18 39.81 0.18 -14.56
N VAL A 19 40.30 -1.05 -14.74
CA VAL A 19 39.76 -1.99 -15.74
C VAL A 19 38.33 -2.41 -15.38
N VAL A 20 38.07 -2.72 -14.13
CA VAL A 20 36.72 -3.08 -13.65
C VAL A 20 35.76 -1.88 -13.80
N LEU A 21 36.19 -0.68 -13.44
CA LEU A 21 35.38 0.52 -13.60
C LEU A 21 35.07 0.81 -15.07
N PHE A 22 36.09 0.69 -15.95
CA PHE A 22 35.91 0.84 -17.40
C PHE A 22 34.94 -0.22 -17.97
N ALA A 23 35.09 -1.48 -17.57
CA ALA A 23 34.18 -2.55 -17.98
C ALA A 23 32.73 -2.31 -17.50
N ILE A 24 32.55 -1.83 -16.27
CA ILE A 24 31.22 -1.47 -15.74
C ILE A 24 30.62 -0.31 -16.54
N VAL A 25 31.39 0.73 -16.83
CA VAL A 25 30.89 1.91 -17.54
C VAL A 25 30.56 1.60 -19.01
N THR A 26 31.37 0.78 -19.69
CA THR A 26 31.13 0.38 -21.09
C THR A 26 29.97 -0.61 -21.23
N HIS A 27 29.78 -1.47 -20.24
CA HIS A 27 28.67 -2.46 -20.21
C HIS A 27 27.64 -2.15 -19.13
N LEU A 28 27.39 -0.86 -18.87
CA LEU A 28 26.50 -0.43 -17.78
C LEU A 28 25.09 -1.02 -17.92
N ASN A 29 24.60 -1.13 -19.14
CA ASN A 29 23.27 -1.70 -19.43
C ASN A 29 23.23 -3.21 -19.14
N ASP A 30 24.24 -3.96 -19.57
CA ASP A 30 24.32 -5.41 -19.34
C ASP A 30 24.54 -5.72 -17.87
N PHE A 31 25.38 -4.92 -17.19
CA PHE A 31 25.57 -4.99 -15.75
C PHE A 31 24.25 -4.73 -15.00
N TRP A 32 23.53 -3.68 -15.42
CA TRP A 32 22.24 -3.33 -14.81
C TRP A 32 21.17 -4.40 -15.04
N GLN A 33 21.10 -4.95 -16.25
CA GLN A 33 20.22 -6.08 -16.55
C GLN A 33 20.59 -7.34 -15.76
N GLY A 34 21.88 -7.60 -15.57
CA GLY A 34 22.35 -8.67 -14.70
C GLY A 34 21.94 -8.48 -13.24
N VAL A 35 22.06 -7.28 -12.70
CA VAL A 35 21.58 -6.93 -11.34
C VAL A 35 20.07 -7.07 -11.25
N LEU A 36 19.31 -6.57 -12.23
CA LEU A 36 17.86 -6.73 -12.28
C LEU A 36 17.45 -8.21 -12.40
N GLY A 37 18.20 -9.00 -13.16
CA GLY A 37 18.00 -10.46 -13.26
C GLY A 37 18.20 -11.18 -11.92
N LEU A 38 19.25 -10.84 -11.19
CA LEU A 38 19.48 -11.35 -9.82
C LEU A 38 18.40 -10.92 -8.84
N LEU A 39 17.96 -9.66 -8.91
CA LEU A 39 16.83 -9.18 -8.12
C LEU A 39 15.54 -9.90 -8.52
N GLY A 40 15.36 -10.21 -9.80
CA GLY A 40 14.27 -11.03 -10.32
C GLY A 40 14.24 -12.44 -9.71
N LEU A 41 15.39 -13.09 -9.58
CA LEU A 41 15.50 -14.38 -8.90
C LEU A 41 15.15 -14.31 -7.40
N LEU A 42 15.41 -13.18 -6.75
CA LEU A 42 15.03 -12.93 -5.36
C LEU A 42 13.58 -12.47 -5.20
N SER A 43 12.94 -12.05 -6.29
CA SER A 43 11.57 -11.52 -6.29
C SER A 43 10.56 -12.43 -5.56
N PRO A 44 10.51 -13.76 -5.76
CA PRO A 44 9.57 -14.60 -5.02
C PRO A 44 9.80 -14.57 -3.50
N VAL A 45 11.05 -14.50 -3.05
CA VAL A 45 11.40 -14.44 -1.63
C VAL A 45 11.05 -13.07 -1.05
N LEU A 46 11.32 -12.00 -1.79
CA LEU A 46 10.96 -10.62 -1.39
C LEU A 46 9.43 -10.47 -1.32
N MET A 47 8.71 -10.97 -2.33
CA MET A 47 7.25 -10.98 -2.35
C MET A 47 6.69 -11.81 -1.20
N ALA A 48 7.19 -13.03 -0.97
CA ALA A 48 6.76 -13.86 0.16
C ALA A 48 7.04 -13.19 1.51
N SER A 49 8.17 -12.51 1.65
CA SER A 49 8.50 -11.74 2.85
C SER A 49 7.54 -10.56 3.06
N ALA A 50 7.21 -9.84 2.00
CA ALA A 50 6.22 -8.77 2.02
C ALA A 50 4.83 -9.32 2.39
N PHE A 51 4.39 -10.41 1.75
CA PHE A 51 3.15 -11.10 2.11
C PHE A 51 3.16 -11.59 3.56
N ALA A 52 4.26 -12.16 4.04
CA ALA A 52 4.38 -12.58 5.42
C ALA A 52 4.20 -11.41 6.42
N LEU A 53 4.74 -10.24 6.10
CA LEU A 53 4.56 -9.02 6.90
C LEU A 53 3.11 -8.53 6.86
N VAL A 54 2.47 -8.54 5.68
CA VAL A 54 1.06 -8.17 5.50
C VAL A 54 0.16 -9.14 6.29
N LEU A 55 0.34 -10.45 6.11
CA LEU A 55 -0.45 -11.48 6.78
C LEU A 55 -0.21 -11.53 8.29
N ASN A 56 0.94 -11.10 8.77
CA ASN A 56 1.23 -11.03 10.20
C ASN A 56 0.30 -10.06 10.96
N VAL A 57 -0.31 -9.09 10.27
CA VAL A 57 -1.24 -8.12 10.89
C VAL A 57 -2.53 -8.81 11.33
N PRO A 58 -3.35 -9.41 10.44
CA PRO A 58 -4.55 -10.11 10.85
C PRO A 58 -4.22 -11.30 11.77
N VAL A 59 -3.10 -12.02 11.55
CA VAL A 59 -2.66 -13.09 12.44
C VAL A 59 -2.50 -12.59 13.87
N ARG A 60 -1.80 -11.47 14.08
CA ARG A 60 -1.66 -10.86 15.42
C ARG A 60 -3.00 -10.39 15.97
N GLY A 61 -3.87 -9.84 15.13
CA GLY A 61 -5.23 -9.46 15.52
C GLY A 61 -5.99 -10.65 16.10
N PHE A 62 -5.98 -11.79 15.41
CA PHE A 62 -6.59 -13.02 15.87
C PHE A 62 -5.87 -13.61 17.09
N GLU A 63 -4.53 -13.59 17.16
CA GLU A 63 -3.77 -14.01 18.34
C GLU A 63 -4.21 -13.23 19.59
N HIS A 64 -4.36 -11.90 19.48
CA HIS A 64 -4.86 -11.06 20.57
C HIS A 64 -6.31 -11.36 20.92
N LEU A 65 -7.16 -11.61 19.93
CA LEU A 65 -8.55 -12.00 20.15
C LEU A 65 -8.63 -13.32 20.91
N PHE A 66 -7.91 -14.34 20.47
CA PHE A 66 -7.85 -15.64 21.15
C PHE A 66 -7.22 -15.53 22.55
N ALA A 67 -6.23 -14.64 22.72
CA ALA A 67 -5.65 -14.39 24.04
C ALA A 67 -6.68 -13.77 25.01
N ARG A 68 -7.55 -12.88 24.54
CA ARG A 68 -8.63 -12.29 25.33
C ARG A 68 -9.75 -13.30 25.66
N LEU A 69 -10.08 -14.17 24.72
CA LEU A 69 -11.09 -15.22 24.88
C LEU A 69 -10.62 -16.33 25.83
N ASP A 70 -9.33 -16.64 25.79
CA ASP A 70 -8.74 -17.67 26.65
C ASP A 70 -8.36 -17.14 28.04
N LYS A 71 -9.38 -16.75 28.82
CA LYS A 71 -9.21 -16.27 30.20
C LYS A 71 -8.55 -17.30 31.15
N ARG A 72 -8.54 -18.59 30.76
CA ARG A 72 -7.98 -19.68 31.56
C ARG A 72 -6.57 -20.11 31.15
N GLY A 73 -5.96 -19.47 30.12
CA GLY A 73 -4.60 -19.77 29.69
C GLY A 73 -4.36 -21.18 29.13
N ARG A 74 -5.42 -21.87 28.68
CA ARG A 74 -5.36 -23.24 28.21
C ARG A 74 -4.70 -23.40 26.81
N ILE A 75 -4.73 -22.35 26.00
CA ILE A 75 -4.20 -22.39 24.63
C ILE A 75 -2.73 -21.98 24.65
N LYS A 76 -1.85 -22.88 24.26
CA LYS A 76 -0.41 -22.61 24.14
C LYS A 76 -0.15 -21.49 23.13
N PRO A 77 0.87 -20.62 23.30
CA PRO A 77 1.18 -19.52 22.35
C PRO A 77 1.31 -19.99 20.90
N LYS A 78 1.97 -21.13 20.68
CA LYS A 78 2.13 -21.73 19.34
C LYS A 78 0.80 -22.10 18.69
N THR A 79 -0.15 -22.60 19.48
CA THR A 79 -1.50 -22.96 18.99
C THR A 79 -2.30 -21.71 18.66
N ARG A 80 -2.15 -20.62 19.41
CA ARG A 80 -2.79 -19.32 19.09
C ARG A 80 -2.29 -18.78 17.75
N THR A 81 -0.98 -18.84 17.50
CA THR A 81 -0.41 -18.44 16.20
C THR A 81 -0.94 -19.31 15.06
N MET A 82 -1.04 -20.62 15.25
CA MET A 82 -1.62 -21.51 14.23
C MET A 82 -3.09 -21.19 13.95
N LEU A 83 -3.90 -20.99 14.98
CA LEU A 83 -5.31 -20.59 14.83
C LEU A 83 -5.45 -19.23 14.14
N GLY A 84 -4.62 -18.26 14.53
CA GLY A 84 -4.59 -16.93 13.87
C GLY A 84 -4.24 -17.02 12.39
N LEU A 85 -3.26 -17.87 12.04
CA LEU A 85 -2.91 -18.18 10.66
C LEU A 85 -4.07 -18.81 9.88
N MET A 86 -4.71 -19.84 10.43
CA MET A 86 -5.86 -20.49 9.78
C MET A 86 -7.01 -19.50 9.54
N MET A 87 -7.32 -18.68 10.52
CA MET A 87 -8.36 -17.64 10.37
C MET A 87 -7.99 -16.60 9.32
N THR A 88 -6.72 -16.20 9.24
CA THR A 88 -6.23 -15.26 8.23
C THR A 88 -6.30 -15.86 6.83
N ILE A 89 -5.93 -17.14 6.68
CA ILE A 89 -6.02 -17.86 5.40
C ILE A 89 -7.48 -17.98 4.93
N LEU A 90 -8.42 -18.12 5.86
CA LEU A 90 -9.84 -18.17 5.54
C LEU A 90 -10.41 -16.77 5.24
N LEU A 91 -9.93 -15.75 5.91
CA LEU A 91 -10.38 -14.36 5.73
C LEU A 91 -10.03 -13.82 4.33
N LEU A 92 -8.85 -14.13 3.80
CA LEU A 92 -8.40 -13.60 2.51
C LEU A 92 -9.34 -13.98 1.34
N PRO A 93 -9.63 -15.29 1.09
CA PRO A 93 -10.56 -15.66 0.03
C PRO A 93 -11.99 -15.17 0.31
N LEU A 94 -12.38 -15.03 1.57
CA LEU A 94 -13.69 -14.46 1.94
C LEU A 94 -13.79 -13.00 1.50
N VAL A 95 -12.77 -12.18 1.75
CA VAL A 95 -12.72 -10.78 1.29
C VAL A 95 -12.76 -10.70 -0.22
N LEU A 96 -11.95 -11.51 -0.92
CA LEU A 96 -11.94 -11.57 -2.39
C LEU A 96 -13.29 -12.03 -2.95
N PHE A 97 -13.94 -12.97 -2.30
CA PHE A 97 -15.28 -13.43 -2.68
C PHE A 97 -16.33 -12.32 -2.52
N VAL A 98 -16.31 -11.59 -1.41
CA VAL A 98 -17.21 -10.45 -1.16
C VAL A 98 -17.00 -9.36 -2.22
N VAL A 99 -15.75 -8.98 -2.49
CA VAL A 99 -15.43 -8.00 -3.54
C VAL A 99 -15.91 -8.48 -4.90
N GLY A 100 -15.58 -9.71 -5.28
CA GLY A 100 -15.93 -10.26 -6.59
C GLY A 100 -17.43 -10.47 -6.78
N ARG A 101 -18.16 -10.88 -5.74
CA ARG A 101 -19.58 -11.23 -5.83
C ARG A 101 -20.53 -10.04 -5.66
N PHE A 102 -20.14 -9.09 -4.82
CA PHE A 102 -21.03 -7.98 -4.46
C PHE A 102 -20.61 -6.65 -5.06
N ILE A 103 -19.32 -6.32 -5.07
CA ILE A 103 -18.87 -4.99 -5.48
C ILE A 103 -18.73 -4.91 -7.00
N LEU A 104 -18.05 -5.87 -7.62
CA LEU A 104 -17.79 -5.81 -9.07
C LEU A 104 -19.06 -5.79 -9.93
N PRO A 105 -20.09 -6.66 -9.72
CA PRO A 105 -21.29 -6.60 -10.52
C PRO A 105 -21.98 -5.25 -10.43
N GLN A 106 -22.14 -4.70 -9.21
CA GLN A 106 -22.76 -3.39 -9.01
C GLN A 106 -21.97 -2.26 -9.68
N PHE A 107 -20.64 -2.32 -9.64
CA PHE A 107 -19.81 -1.36 -10.36
C PHE A 107 -20.03 -1.42 -11.88
N PHE A 108 -20.05 -2.61 -12.48
CA PHE A 108 -20.32 -2.75 -13.92
C PHE A 108 -21.73 -2.33 -14.32
N GLU A 109 -22.75 -2.64 -13.50
CA GLU A 109 -24.11 -2.16 -13.72
C GLU A 109 -24.17 -0.63 -13.68
N ALA A 110 -23.51 0.01 -12.73
CA ALA A 110 -23.45 1.46 -12.62
C ALA A 110 -22.74 2.10 -13.84
N VAL A 111 -21.60 1.57 -14.25
CA VAL A 111 -20.88 2.08 -15.43
C VAL A 111 -21.72 1.92 -16.70
N ASN A 112 -22.40 0.77 -16.87
CA ASN A 112 -23.30 0.57 -18.01
C ASN A 112 -24.47 1.56 -17.98
N SER A 113 -25.03 1.84 -16.81
CA SER A 113 -26.10 2.83 -16.63
C SER A 113 -25.67 4.23 -17.03
N VAL A 114 -24.39 4.62 -16.76
CA VAL A 114 -23.80 5.89 -17.24
C VAL A 114 -23.82 5.95 -18.76
N VAL A 115 -23.42 4.88 -19.43
CA VAL A 115 -23.39 4.81 -20.90
C VAL A 115 -24.79 4.99 -21.48
N VAL A 116 -25.77 4.28 -20.93
CA VAL A 116 -27.17 4.38 -21.33
C VAL A 116 -27.71 5.78 -21.10
N LEU A 117 -27.47 6.36 -19.91
CA LEU A 117 -27.93 7.72 -19.58
C LEU A 117 -27.36 8.77 -20.56
N ILE A 118 -26.06 8.72 -20.84
CA ILE A 118 -25.43 9.65 -21.77
C ILE A 118 -26.04 9.46 -23.16
N ARG A 119 -26.20 8.24 -23.62
CA ARG A 119 -26.73 7.92 -24.94
C ARG A 119 -28.16 8.43 -25.12
N ASP A 120 -29.02 8.16 -24.13
CA ASP A 120 -30.46 8.45 -24.22
C ASP A 120 -30.77 9.94 -23.99
N ASN A 121 -29.90 10.67 -23.27
CA ASN A 121 -30.12 12.06 -22.92
C ASN A 121 -29.14 13.04 -23.61
N THR A 122 -28.39 12.61 -24.62
CA THR A 122 -27.39 13.45 -25.30
C THR A 122 -28.01 14.76 -25.83
N ALA A 123 -29.21 14.70 -26.41
CA ALA A 123 -29.92 15.86 -26.92
C ALA A 123 -30.34 16.84 -25.82
N TYR A 124 -30.88 16.33 -24.72
CA TYR A 124 -31.29 17.13 -23.57
C TYR A 124 -30.10 17.81 -22.88
N ILE A 125 -28.99 17.07 -22.69
CA ILE A 125 -27.74 17.62 -22.12
C ILE A 125 -27.16 18.69 -23.05
N GLY A 126 -27.26 18.52 -24.37
CA GLY A 126 -26.86 19.51 -25.35
C GLY A 126 -27.69 20.80 -25.25
N GLN A 127 -29.01 20.71 -25.05
CA GLN A 127 -29.86 21.89 -24.82
C GLN A 127 -29.50 22.63 -23.55
N LEU A 128 -29.35 21.93 -22.42
CA LEU A 128 -28.90 22.52 -21.16
C LEU A 128 -27.52 23.20 -21.28
N ALA A 129 -26.61 22.63 -22.05
CA ALA A 129 -25.32 23.24 -22.32
C ALA A 129 -25.44 24.53 -23.08
N GLY A 130 -26.41 24.64 -24.02
CA GLY A 130 -26.73 25.88 -24.73
C GLY A 130 -27.22 27.00 -23.81
N GLU A 131 -28.01 26.68 -22.77
CA GLU A 131 -28.49 27.64 -21.77
C GLU A 131 -27.36 28.25 -20.93
N ILE A 132 -26.26 27.51 -20.70
CA ILE A 132 -25.08 28.01 -19.98
C ILE A 132 -23.99 28.57 -20.92
N GLY A 133 -24.30 28.78 -22.20
CA GLY A 133 -23.39 29.41 -23.17
C GLY A 133 -22.35 28.46 -23.80
N LEU A 134 -22.51 27.15 -23.68
CA LEU A 134 -21.68 26.17 -24.36
C LEU A 134 -22.34 25.72 -25.69
N ASP A 135 -21.54 25.46 -26.72
CA ASP A 135 -22.04 24.97 -27.99
C ASP A 135 -22.69 23.56 -27.83
N PRO A 136 -24.01 23.42 -28.05
CA PRO A 136 -24.70 22.14 -27.91
C PRO A 136 -24.12 21.03 -28.77
N ASN A 137 -23.60 21.36 -29.96
CA ASN A 137 -23.05 20.38 -30.87
C ASN A 137 -21.70 19.82 -30.36
N ILE A 138 -20.85 20.69 -29.83
CA ILE A 138 -19.57 20.29 -29.25
C ILE A 138 -19.81 19.39 -28.03
N VAL A 139 -20.73 19.77 -27.16
CA VAL A 139 -21.09 18.99 -25.95
C VAL A 139 -21.65 17.64 -26.35
N SER A 140 -22.60 17.59 -27.27
CA SER A 140 -23.21 16.34 -27.74
C SER A 140 -22.18 15.41 -28.40
N GLN A 141 -21.28 15.97 -29.21
CA GLN A 141 -20.19 15.21 -29.84
C GLN A 141 -19.25 14.63 -28.78
N LYS A 142 -18.82 15.41 -27.81
CA LYS A 142 -17.91 14.97 -26.75
C LYS A 142 -18.56 13.90 -25.86
N LEU A 143 -19.81 14.06 -25.51
CA LEU A 143 -20.57 13.05 -24.76
C LEU A 143 -20.69 11.75 -25.57
N GLY A 144 -20.95 11.84 -26.88
CA GLY A 144 -20.98 10.70 -27.78
C GLY A 144 -19.62 9.98 -27.91
N GLU A 145 -18.52 10.73 -27.91
CA GLU A 145 -17.14 10.19 -27.88
C GLU A 145 -16.88 9.46 -26.55
N ILE A 146 -17.21 10.08 -25.41
CA ILE A 146 -17.07 9.50 -24.07
C ILE A 146 -17.91 8.22 -23.95
N SER A 147 -19.19 8.27 -24.36
CA SER A 147 -20.08 7.11 -24.33
C SER A 147 -19.53 5.95 -25.18
N ARG A 148 -19.04 6.23 -26.38
CA ARG A 148 -18.43 5.24 -27.25
C ARG A 148 -17.15 4.67 -26.64
N TRP A 149 -16.27 5.54 -26.10
CA TRP A 149 -15.04 5.12 -25.44
C TRP A 149 -15.32 4.19 -24.25
N ILE A 150 -16.29 4.58 -23.38
CA ILE A 150 -16.69 3.74 -22.24
C ILE A 150 -17.25 2.41 -22.75
N SER A 151 -18.18 2.44 -23.71
CA SER A 151 -18.80 1.22 -24.25
C SER A 151 -17.80 0.26 -24.87
N GLN A 152 -16.82 0.78 -25.61
CA GLN A 152 -15.75 -0.01 -26.23
C GLN A 152 -14.79 -0.60 -25.20
N ASN A 153 -14.50 0.16 -24.12
CA ASN A 153 -13.56 -0.26 -23.11
C ASN A 153 -14.23 -1.00 -21.94
N LEU A 154 -15.55 -0.92 -21.79
CA LEU A 154 -16.26 -1.59 -20.70
C LEU A 154 -16.08 -3.11 -20.76
N GLY A 155 -16.15 -3.71 -21.93
CA GLY A 155 -15.88 -5.13 -22.14
C GLY A 155 -14.43 -5.49 -21.77
N ASN A 156 -13.49 -4.63 -22.15
CA ASN A 156 -12.08 -4.80 -21.80
C ASN A 156 -11.84 -4.60 -20.30
N LEU A 157 -12.48 -3.60 -19.67
CA LEU A 157 -12.43 -3.37 -18.22
C LEU A 157 -13.07 -4.55 -17.46
N ALA A 158 -14.23 -5.01 -17.89
CA ALA A 158 -14.88 -6.20 -17.33
C ALA A 158 -14.00 -7.44 -17.52
N GLY A 159 -13.49 -7.66 -18.73
CA GLY A 159 -12.55 -8.74 -19.04
C GLY A 159 -11.27 -8.65 -18.21
N THR A 160 -10.72 -7.45 -18.04
CA THR A 160 -9.54 -7.21 -17.20
C THR A 160 -9.83 -7.47 -15.72
N ALA A 161 -10.97 -7.02 -15.20
CA ALA A 161 -11.37 -7.30 -13.82
C ALA A 161 -11.64 -8.78 -13.59
N VAL A 162 -12.36 -9.44 -14.50
CA VAL A 162 -12.59 -10.89 -14.47
C VAL A 162 -11.28 -11.65 -14.62
N SER A 163 -10.40 -11.25 -15.54
CA SER A 163 -9.08 -11.86 -15.72
C SER A 163 -8.16 -11.58 -14.54
N ALA A 164 -8.23 -10.42 -13.89
CA ALA A 164 -7.52 -10.14 -12.65
C ALA A 164 -7.99 -11.06 -11.52
N ILE A 165 -9.29 -11.26 -11.37
CA ILE A 165 -9.84 -12.22 -10.41
C ILE A 165 -9.45 -13.65 -10.81
N ALA A 166 -9.63 -14.02 -12.08
CA ALA A 166 -9.23 -15.32 -12.59
C ALA A 166 -7.71 -15.54 -12.45
N SER A 167 -6.89 -14.50 -12.65
CA SER A 167 -5.44 -14.57 -12.42
C SER A 167 -5.09 -14.74 -10.94
N VAL A 168 -5.87 -14.16 -10.03
CA VAL A 168 -5.75 -14.46 -8.59
C VAL A 168 -6.10 -15.92 -8.34
N PHE A 169 -7.17 -16.45 -8.93
CA PHE A 169 -7.53 -17.85 -8.81
C PHE A 169 -6.55 -18.79 -9.54
N SER A 170 -6.09 -18.46 -10.74
CA SER A 170 -5.08 -19.24 -11.47
C SER A 170 -3.69 -19.14 -10.83
N SER A 171 -3.41 -18.00 -10.20
CA SER A 171 -2.24 -17.82 -9.32
C SER A 171 -2.43 -18.43 -7.95
N MET A 172 -3.54 -19.13 -7.66
CA MET A 172 -3.73 -19.77 -6.35
C MET A 172 -2.58 -20.71 -6.00
N ALA A 173 -2.01 -21.40 -6.96
CA ALA A 173 -0.81 -22.19 -6.73
C ALA A 173 0.37 -21.29 -6.28
N ASN A 174 0.59 -20.17 -6.94
CA ASN A 174 1.64 -19.21 -6.58
C ASN A 174 1.32 -18.49 -5.27
N ILE A 175 0.05 -18.11 -5.06
CA ILE A 175 -0.43 -17.51 -3.81
C ILE A 175 -0.32 -18.55 -2.68
N PHE A 176 -0.70 -19.81 -2.93
CA PHE A 176 -0.55 -20.88 -1.97
C PHE A 176 0.92 -21.15 -1.64
N MET A 177 1.80 -21.18 -2.65
CA MET A 177 3.24 -21.29 -2.46
C MET A 177 3.80 -20.09 -1.66
N ALA A 178 3.41 -18.85 -2.02
CA ALA A 178 3.81 -17.67 -1.29
C ALA A 178 3.25 -17.66 0.14
N LEU A 179 2.03 -18.12 0.33
CA LEU A 179 1.39 -18.25 1.64
C LEU A 179 2.09 -19.33 2.48
N MET A 180 2.37 -20.50 1.91
CA MET A 180 3.15 -21.56 2.56
C MET A 180 4.54 -21.05 2.96
N LEU A 181 5.22 -20.35 2.06
CA LEU A 181 6.52 -19.74 2.36
C LEU A 181 6.38 -18.65 3.44
N ALA A 182 5.35 -17.80 3.37
CA ALA A 182 5.07 -16.79 4.39
C ALA A 182 4.79 -17.42 5.77
N ILE A 183 4.00 -18.48 5.82
CA ILE A 183 3.74 -19.26 7.05
C ILE A 183 5.04 -19.86 7.59
N TYR A 184 5.84 -20.44 6.71
CA TYR A 184 7.13 -21.02 7.09
C TYR A 184 8.09 -19.95 7.61
N LEU A 185 8.18 -18.80 6.94
CA LEU A 185 8.97 -17.66 7.39
C LEU A 185 8.48 -17.15 8.76
N LEU A 186 7.17 -17.03 8.93
CA LEU A 186 6.57 -16.57 10.18
C LEU A 186 6.75 -17.58 11.32
N ALA A 187 6.59 -18.86 11.05
CA ALA A 187 6.83 -19.93 12.03
C ALA A 187 8.32 -20.03 12.40
N SER A 188 9.21 -19.74 11.46
CA SER A 188 10.66 -19.83 11.61
C SER A 188 11.33 -18.49 11.94
N LYS A 189 10.58 -17.41 12.17
CA LYS A 189 11.09 -16.05 12.35
C LYS A 189 12.26 -15.92 13.32
N GLU A 190 12.20 -16.61 14.46
CA GLU A 190 13.26 -16.57 15.48
C GLU A 190 14.53 -17.33 15.05
N ARG A 191 14.35 -18.41 14.27
CA ARG A 191 15.46 -19.17 13.72
C ARG A 191 16.16 -18.37 12.61
N ILE A 192 15.38 -17.80 11.70
CA ILE A 192 15.88 -16.94 10.60
C ILE A 192 16.64 -15.75 11.18
N LYS A 193 16.06 -15.06 12.18
CA LYS A 193 16.70 -13.93 12.87
C LYS A 193 18.07 -14.35 13.42
N ARG A 194 18.17 -15.49 14.12
CA ARG A 194 19.43 -15.99 14.66
C ARG A 194 20.43 -16.34 13.57
N GLN A 195 20.00 -16.97 12.48
CA GLN A 195 20.86 -17.31 11.35
C GLN A 195 21.40 -16.07 10.65
N VAL A 196 20.54 -15.10 10.34
CA VAL A 196 20.95 -13.81 9.73
C VAL A 196 21.93 -13.07 10.63
N GLN A 197 21.67 -13.01 11.93
CA GLN A 197 22.59 -12.42 12.90
C GLN A 197 23.93 -13.16 12.97
N GLY A 198 23.92 -14.49 12.90
CA GLY A 198 25.12 -15.32 12.87
C GLY A 198 25.97 -15.04 11.62
N ILE A 199 25.33 -15.01 10.45
CA ILE A 199 26.01 -14.69 9.19
C ILE A 199 26.60 -13.27 9.23
N LEU A 200 25.81 -12.28 9.65
CA LEU A 200 26.29 -10.91 9.74
C LEU A 200 27.51 -10.79 10.66
N ARG A 201 27.50 -11.43 11.84
CA ARG A 201 28.62 -11.43 12.76
C ARG A 201 29.85 -12.17 12.23
N ALA A 202 29.66 -13.21 11.41
CA ALA A 202 30.77 -13.96 10.85
C ALA A 202 31.50 -13.19 9.74
N PHE A 203 30.79 -12.40 8.95
CA PHE A 203 31.33 -11.74 7.74
C PHE A 203 31.50 -10.23 7.86
N THR A 204 31.00 -9.60 8.93
CA THR A 204 31.12 -8.14 9.11
C THR A 204 31.62 -7.80 10.50
N PRO A 205 32.39 -6.68 10.65
CA PRO A 205 32.81 -6.19 11.96
C PRO A 205 31.60 -5.97 12.90
N ASP A 206 31.79 -6.18 14.20
CA ASP A 206 30.70 -6.12 15.20
C ASP A 206 29.89 -4.84 15.16
N ARG A 207 30.54 -3.69 14.90
CA ARG A 207 29.83 -2.39 14.76
C ARG A 207 28.86 -2.38 13.58
N VAL A 208 29.29 -2.90 12.44
CA VAL A 208 28.48 -2.97 11.21
C VAL A 208 27.36 -3.98 11.36
N SER A 209 27.67 -5.17 11.90
CA SER A 209 26.70 -6.21 12.20
C SER A 209 25.59 -5.71 13.14
N GLY A 210 25.98 -5.03 14.22
CA GLY A 210 25.03 -4.43 15.16
C GLY A 210 24.12 -3.40 14.51
N TYR A 211 24.69 -2.51 13.67
CA TYR A 211 23.94 -1.49 12.94
C TYR A 211 22.94 -2.12 11.95
N LEU A 212 23.38 -3.06 11.12
CA LEU A 212 22.50 -3.75 10.15
C LEU A 212 21.36 -4.51 10.85
N CYS A 213 21.64 -5.18 11.96
CA CYS A 213 20.61 -5.85 12.77
C CYS A 213 19.59 -4.85 13.33
N ARG A 214 20.04 -3.67 13.78
CA ARG A 214 19.18 -2.58 14.27
C ARG A 214 18.27 -2.05 13.16
N VAL A 215 18.85 -1.76 11.98
CA VAL A 215 18.09 -1.28 10.80
C VAL A 215 17.03 -2.30 10.38
N GLY A 216 17.39 -3.59 10.30
CA GLY A 216 16.43 -4.65 9.97
C GLY A 216 15.29 -4.77 10.99
N GLN A 217 15.58 -4.66 12.28
CA GLN A 217 14.56 -4.67 13.33
C GLN A 217 13.67 -3.44 13.26
N MET A 218 14.25 -2.25 13.01
CA MET A 218 13.52 -1.00 12.81
C MET A 218 12.56 -1.13 11.63
N PHE A 219 13.03 -1.69 10.50
CA PHE A 219 12.22 -1.92 9.31
C PHE A 219 11.01 -2.82 9.61
N ILE A 220 11.24 -4.01 10.18
CA ILE A 220 10.17 -4.96 10.50
C ILE A 220 9.15 -4.34 11.48
N ARG A 221 9.64 -3.59 12.47
CA ARG A 221 8.78 -2.91 13.45
C ARG A 221 7.94 -1.82 12.80
N THR A 222 8.56 -0.92 12.04
CA THR A 222 7.88 0.19 11.35
C THR A 222 6.84 -0.34 10.37
N PHE A 223 7.21 -1.36 9.58
CA PHE A 223 6.30 -2.01 8.64
C PHE A 223 5.08 -2.63 9.35
N SER A 224 5.31 -3.40 10.40
CA SER A 224 4.23 -4.07 11.15
C SER A 224 3.29 -3.05 11.82
N ILE A 225 3.84 -1.97 12.38
CA ILE A 225 3.03 -0.92 13.03
C ILE A 225 2.23 -0.16 11.97
N PHE A 226 2.87 0.29 10.89
CA PHE A 226 2.20 1.00 9.80
C PHE A 226 1.03 0.20 9.26
N LEU A 227 1.28 -1.05 8.85
CA LEU A 227 0.25 -1.87 8.23
C LEU A 227 -0.91 -2.19 9.18
N SER A 228 -0.61 -2.46 10.47
CA SER A 228 -1.66 -2.69 11.48
C SER A 228 -2.55 -1.45 11.64
N ARG A 229 -1.95 -0.27 11.65
CA ARG A 229 -2.68 0.99 11.80
C ARG A 229 -3.44 1.36 10.53
N GLN A 230 -2.89 1.07 9.35
CA GLN A 230 -3.57 1.26 8.07
C GLN A 230 -4.81 0.36 7.95
N CYS A 231 -4.71 -0.90 8.36
CA CYS A 231 -5.89 -1.78 8.41
C CYS A 231 -6.96 -1.26 9.39
N LEU A 232 -6.54 -0.77 10.55
CA LEU A 232 -7.47 -0.21 11.54
C LEU A 232 -8.15 1.05 11.00
N GLU A 233 -7.39 1.96 10.41
CA GLU A 233 -7.90 3.18 9.78
C GLU A 233 -8.90 2.85 8.66
N ALA A 234 -8.56 1.93 7.76
CA ALA A 234 -9.43 1.48 6.69
C ALA A 234 -10.77 0.91 7.20
N CYS A 235 -10.74 0.11 8.27
CA CYS A 235 -11.95 -0.40 8.91
C CYS A 235 -12.80 0.72 9.54
N ILE A 236 -12.18 1.71 10.18
CA ILE A 236 -12.88 2.84 10.78
C ILE A 236 -13.51 3.71 9.71
N LEU A 237 -12.77 4.07 8.65
CA LEU A 237 -13.27 4.86 7.53
C LEU A 237 -14.47 4.17 6.84
N GLY A 238 -14.34 2.88 6.54
CA GLY A 238 -15.44 2.09 6.00
C GLY A 238 -16.66 2.06 6.91
N SER A 239 -16.45 1.95 8.23
CA SER A 239 -17.55 1.96 9.21
C SER A 239 -18.25 3.32 9.30
N ILE A 240 -17.49 4.41 9.30
CA ILE A 240 -18.04 5.78 9.29
C ILE A 240 -18.87 6.00 8.02
N LEU A 241 -18.31 5.62 6.88
CA LEU A 241 -19.02 5.75 5.61
C LEU A 241 -20.30 4.94 5.61
N PHE A 242 -20.27 3.70 6.07
CA PHE A 242 -21.43 2.83 6.19
C PHE A 242 -22.54 3.44 7.05
N LEU A 243 -22.18 3.89 8.25
CA LEU A 243 -23.15 4.47 9.20
C LEU A 243 -23.82 5.73 8.63
N GLY A 244 -23.06 6.61 8.00
CA GLY A 244 -23.65 7.80 7.39
C GLY A 244 -24.47 7.48 6.16
N MET A 245 -24.03 6.57 5.31
CA MET A 245 -24.85 6.12 4.16
C MET A 245 -26.17 5.50 4.61
N MET A 246 -26.16 4.70 5.67
CA MET A 246 -27.39 4.15 6.28
C MET A 246 -28.28 5.26 6.86
N MET A 247 -27.69 6.22 7.55
CA MET A 247 -28.43 7.34 8.16
C MET A 247 -29.15 8.21 7.12
N PHE A 248 -28.52 8.43 5.96
CA PHE A 248 -29.10 9.22 4.86
C PHE A 248 -29.92 8.38 3.85
N GLY A 249 -30.10 7.08 4.09
CA GLY A 249 -30.83 6.19 3.19
C GLY A 249 -30.22 6.11 1.78
N LEU A 250 -28.88 6.14 1.70
CA LEU A 250 -28.16 6.08 0.43
C LEU A 250 -28.09 4.65 -0.11
N PRO A 251 -28.20 4.46 -1.43
CA PRO A 251 -28.09 3.13 -2.03
C PRO A 251 -26.65 2.61 -1.94
N TYR A 252 -26.49 1.30 -2.06
CA TYR A 252 -25.19 0.60 -2.08
C TYR A 252 -24.33 0.77 -0.81
N ALA A 253 -24.92 1.12 0.35
CA ALA A 253 -24.19 1.44 1.56
C ALA A 253 -23.16 0.38 1.95
N ILE A 254 -23.52 -0.90 1.97
CA ILE A 254 -22.61 -2.00 2.31
C ILE A 254 -21.49 -2.11 1.28
N SER A 255 -21.83 -2.13 0.00
CA SER A 255 -20.86 -2.35 -1.08
C SER A 255 -19.82 -1.23 -1.16
N LEU A 256 -20.27 0.03 -1.11
CA LEU A 256 -19.37 1.19 -1.19
C LEU A 256 -18.51 1.34 0.07
N SER A 257 -19.06 1.06 1.23
CA SER A 257 -18.30 1.11 2.47
C SER A 257 -17.24 0.00 2.54
N CYS A 258 -17.58 -1.22 2.11
CA CYS A 258 -16.61 -2.30 1.99
C CYS A 258 -15.55 -2.00 0.92
N LEU A 259 -15.95 -1.45 -0.23
CA LEU A 259 -15.02 -1.01 -1.27
C LEU A 259 -14.05 0.05 -0.75
N THR A 260 -14.58 1.06 -0.04
CA THR A 260 -13.76 2.10 0.58
C THR A 260 -12.77 1.52 1.57
N ALA A 261 -13.19 0.62 2.45
CA ALA A 261 -12.31 -0.03 3.40
C ALA A 261 -11.19 -0.82 2.72
N VAL A 262 -11.48 -1.51 1.62
CA VAL A 262 -10.46 -2.26 0.87
C VAL A 262 -9.51 -1.31 0.14
N LEU A 263 -10.03 -0.30 -0.55
CA LEU A 263 -9.21 0.64 -1.31
C LEU A 263 -8.39 1.56 -0.39
N ALA A 264 -8.90 1.93 0.79
CA ALA A 264 -8.20 2.74 1.78
C ALA A 264 -6.90 2.09 2.31
N LEU A 265 -6.69 0.79 2.08
CA LEU A 265 -5.38 0.17 2.32
C LEU A 265 -4.25 0.82 1.48
N VAL A 266 -4.59 1.47 0.36
CA VAL A 266 -3.69 2.31 -0.41
C VAL A 266 -3.93 3.77 0.00
N PRO A 267 -3.01 4.36 0.78
CA PRO A 267 -3.21 5.71 1.32
C PRO A 267 -3.45 6.75 0.23
N PHE A 268 -4.30 7.72 0.48
CA PHE A 268 -4.73 8.82 -0.39
C PHE A 268 -5.49 8.37 -1.63
N ILE A 269 -4.90 7.50 -2.47
CA ILE A 269 -5.47 7.11 -3.76
C ILE A 269 -6.74 6.29 -3.57
N GLY A 270 -6.73 5.37 -2.62
CA GLY A 270 -7.83 4.42 -2.41
C GLY A 270 -9.15 5.09 -2.06
N ALA A 271 -9.12 6.06 -1.16
CA ALA A 271 -10.30 6.80 -0.75
C ALA A 271 -10.90 7.60 -1.92
N TRP A 272 -10.09 8.32 -2.69
CA TRP A 272 -10.56 9.09 -3.84
C TRP A 272 -11.10 8.19 -4.95
N MET A 273 -10.48 7.06 -5.24
CA MET A 273 -11.02 6.07 -6.18
C MET A 273 -12.41 5.59 -5.73
N SER A 274 -12.55 5.26 -4.45
CA SER A 274 -13.83 4.87 -3.87
C SER A 274 -14.89 5.96 -3.98
N PHE A 275 -14.51 7.22 -3.77
CA PHE A 275 -15.39 8.37 -3.95
C PHE A 275 -15.93 8.46 -5.37
N PHE A 276 -15.06 8.47 -6.38
CA PHE A 276 -15.50 8.59 -7.76
C PHE A 276 -16.38 7.42 -8.19
N ILE A 277 -16.03 6.20 -7.82
CA ILE A 277 -16.84 5.01 -8.09
C ILE A 277 -18.20 5.15 -7.43
N GLY A 278 -18.25 5.47 -6.14
CA GLY A 278 -19.49 5.59 -5.39
C GLY A 278 -20.36 6.74 -5.85
N PHE A 279 -19.77 7.89 -6.16
CA PHE A 279 -20.50 9.04 -6.67
C PHE A 279 -21.18 8.73 -8.01
N ILE A 280 -20.46 8.12 -8.94
CA ILE A 280 -21.02 7.71 -10.24
C ILE A 280 -22.14 6.67 -10.03
N MET A 281 -21.93 5.66 -9.20
CA MET A 281 -22.92 4.63 -8.93
C MET A 281 -24.23 5.22 -8.37
N ILE A 282 -24.14 6.14 -7.41
CA ILE A 282 -25.33 6.74 -6.80
C ILE A 282 -25.99 7.75 -7.73
N LEU A 283 -25.20 8.52 -8.49
CA LEU A 283 -25.67 9.48 -9.48
C LEU A 283 -26.62 8.83 -10.51
N MET A 284 -26.33 7.58 -10.89
CA MET A 284 -27.15 6.83 -11.84
C MET A 284 -28.50 6.39 -11.25
N VAL A 285 -28.60 6.26 -9.93
CA VAL A 285 -29.85 5.87 -9.26
C VAL A 285 -30.68 7.11 -8.89
N ASP A 286 -30.02 8.10 -8.28
CA ASP A 286 -30.68 9.31 -7.79
C ASP A 286 -29.64 10.45 -7.69
N PRO A 287 -29.73 11.46 -8.58
CA PRO A 287 -28.80 12.60 -8.54
C PRO A 287 -28.80 13.36 -7.22
N SER A 288 -29.95 13.47 -6.56
CA SER A 288 -30.05 14.17 -5.27
C SER A 288 -29.29 13.41 -4.18
N LYS A 289 -29.39 12.09 -4.18
CA LYS A 289 -28.62 11.23 -3.26
C LYS A 289 -27.15 11.22 -3.55
N ALA A 290 -26.72 11.41 -4.81
CA ALA A 290 -25.32 11.54 -5.15
C ALA A 290 -24.70 12.80 -4.53
N ILE A 291 -25.41 13.92 -4.50
CA ILE A 291 -24.97 15.15 -3.86
C ILE A 291 -24.80 14.91 -2.33
N ILE A 292 -25.80 14.27 -1.71
CA ILE A 292 -25.74 13.94 -0.28
C ILE A 292 -24.55 13.02 0.01
N PHE A 293 -24.32 12.00 -0.83
CA PHE A 293 -23.16 11.11 -0.71
C PHE A 293 -21.85 11.90 -0.83
N GLY A 294 -21.75 12.80 -1.83
CA GLY A 294 -20.57 13.63 -2.02
C GLY A 294 -20.24 14.46 -0.79
N ILE A 295 -21.25 15.15 -0.24
CA ILE A 295 -21.08 15.95 0.99
C ILE A 295 -20.67 15.05 2.16
N TRP A 296 -21.38 13.93 2.36
CA TRP A 296 -21.05 13.00 3.46
C TRP A 296 -19.64 12.43 3.32
N PHE A 297 -19.25 12.05 2.11
CA PHE A 297 -17.90 11.52 1.86
C PHE A 297 -16.83 12.56 2.18
N LEU A 298 -17.02 13.83 1.77
CA LEU A 298 -16.10 14.91 2.11
C LEU A 298 -16.02 15.13 3.63
N VAL A 299 -17.15 15.07 4.35
CA VAL A 299 -17.17 15.16 5.82
C VAL A 299 -16.40 13.99 6.42
N ALA A 300 -16.65 12.76 5.95
CA ALA A 300 -15.93 11.57 6.40
C ALA A 300 -14.40 11.70 6.16
N GLN A 301 -14.00 12.23 4.99
CA GLN A 301 -12.60 12.51 4.67
C GLN A 301 -11.97 13.60 5.58
N GLN A 302 -12.74 14.62 5.96
CA GLN A 302 -12.25 15.62 6.93
C GLN A 302 -12.07 15.02 8.32
N ILE A 303 -12.98 14.15 8.74
CA ILE A 303 -12.85 13.42 10.02
C ILE A 303 -11.63 12.48 9.95
N GLU A 304 -11.47 11.75 8.84
CA GLU A 304 -10.34 10.87 8.62
C GLU A 304 -9.03 11.65 8.67
N GLY A 305 -8.87 12.68 7.84
CA GLY A 305 -7.62 13.42 7.69
C GLY A 305 -7.21 14.23 8.93
N ASN A 306 -8.17 14.82 9.65
CA ASN A 306 -7.88 15.69 10.79
C ASN A 306 -7.94 14.98 12.17
N VAL A 307 -8.70 13.90 12.27
CA VAL A 307 -8.87 13.20 13.56
C VAL A 307 -8.28 11.80 13.51
N ILE A 308 -8.71 10.95 12.57
CA ILE A 308 -8.37 9.53 12.57
C ILE A 308 -6.92 9.32 12.16
N TYR A 309 -6.52 9.87 11.02
CA TYR A 309 -5.18 9.67 10.46
C TYR A 309 -4.06 10.14 11.41
N PRO A 310 -4.09 11.37 12.00
CA PRO A 310 -3.05 11.80 12.94
C PRO A 310 -2.94 10.92 14.17
N HIS A 311 -4.09 10.47 14.72
CA HIS A 311 -4.11 9.66 15.93
C HIS A 311 -3.72 8.20 15.69
N ILE A 312 -4.10 7.63 14.56
CA ILE A 312 -3.89 6.20 14.28
C ILE A 312 -2.59 5.99 13.51
N VAL A 313 -2.39 6.67 12.38
CA VAL A 313 -1.28 6.42 11.44
C VAL A 313 -0.14 7.41 11.65
N GLY A 314 -0.44 8.70 11.72
CA GLY A 314 0.55 9.79 11.68
C GLY A 314 1.64 9.69 12.74
N SER A 315 1.28 9.34 13.98
CA SER A 315 2.23 9.15 15.09
C SER A 315 3.17 7.95 14.90
N SER A 316 2.88 7.04 13.97
CA SER A 316 3.63 5.78 13.79
C SER A 316 4.69 5.83 12.71
N VAL A 317 4.51 6.70 11.72
CA VAL A 317 5.40 6.76 10.55
C VAL A 317 6.42 7.89 10.70
N GLY A 318 6.05 8.96 11.41
CA GLY A 318 6.91 10.12 11.68
C GLY A 318 7.35 10.87 10.42
N LEU A 319 6.62 10.71 9.31
CA LEU A 319 6.90 11.35 8.03
C LEU A 319 6.01 12.58 7.85
N PRO A 320 6.53 13.67 7.28
CA PRO A 320 5.70 14.75 6.75
C PRO A 320 4.79 14.25 5.63
N ALA A 321 3.59 14.83 5.52
CA ALA A 321 2.59 14.42 4.52
C ALA A 321 3.11 14.44 3.08
N TYR A 322 3.91 15.46 2.72
CA TYR A 322 4.49 15.57 1.37
C TYR A 322 5.48 14.45 1.05
N VAL A 323 6.25 13.98 2.05
CA VAL A 323 7.18 12.85 1.89
C VAL A 323 6.39 11.55 1.68
N THR A 324 5.31 11.36 2.43
CA THR A 324 4.44 10.19 2.30
C THR A 324 3.79 10.16 0.91
N LEU A 325 3.23 11.29 0.46
CA LEU A 325 2.59 11.40 -0.85
C LEU A 325 3.59 11.15 -2.00
N SER A 326 4.76 11.80 -1.95
CA SER A 326 5.83 11.56 -2.94
C SER A 326 6.28 10.11 -2.95
N GLY A 327 6.40 9.49 -1.77
CA GLY A 327 6.72 8.08 -1.64
C GLY A 327 5.68 7.18 -2.32
N VAL A 328 4.39 7.44 -2.11
CA VAL A 328 3.30 6.67 -2.74
C VAL A 328 3.38 6.72 -4.26
N PHE A 329 3.60 7.91 -4.86
CA PHE A 329 3.76 8.04 -6.30
C PHE A 329 5.00 7.28 -6.83
N LEU A 330 6.15 7.41 -6.16
CA LEU A 330 7.36 6.69 -6.53
C LEU A 330 7.18 5.18 -6.39
N GLY A 331 6.58 4.72 -5.30
CA GLY A 331 6.29 3.31 -5.08
C GLY A 331 5.36 2.75 -6.15
N GLY A 332 4.35 3.53 -6.52
CA GLY A 332 3.41 3.19 -7.59
C GLY A 332 4.08 3.03 -8.95
N ALA A 333 5.00 3.93 -9.29
CA ALA A 333 5.76 3.86 -10.54
C ALA A 333 6.70 2.63 -10.61
N VAL A 334 7.25 2.20 -9.46
CA VAL A 334 8.22 1.08 -9.41
C VAL A 334 7.54 -0.29 -9.37
N ALA A 335 6.50 -0.45 -8.56
CA ALA A 335 5.91 -1.76 -8.29
C ALA A 335 4.37 -1.75 -8.19
N GLY A 336 3.71 -0.74 -8.78
CA GLY A 336 2.25 -0.63 -8.78
C GLY A 336 1.67 -0.51 -7.35
N ILE A 337 0.47 -1.09 -7.16
CA ILE A 337 -0.24 -1.04 -5.86
C ILE A 337 0.61 -1.59 -4.69
N PRO A 338 1.27 -2.75 -4.80
CA PRO A 338 2.17 -3.21 -3.75
C PRO A 338 3.27 -2.20 -3.41
N GLY A 339 3.84 -1.54 -4.43
CA GLY A 339 4.86 -0.52 -4.23
C GLY A 339 4.36 0.69 -3.47
N MET A 340 3.13 1.14 -3.72
CA MET A 340 2.51 2.27 -2.99
C MET A 340 2.43 2.01 -1.48
N VAL A 341 2.10 0.79 -1.10
CA VAL A 341 1.97 0.40 0.31
C VAL A 341 3.35 0.17 0.95
N LEU A 342 4.26 -0.51 0.24
CA LEU A 342 5.57 -0.89 0.78
C LEU A 342 6.54 0.28 0.92
N ILE A 343 6.41 1.32 0.08
CA ILE A 343 7.35 2.44 0.05
C ILE A 343 7.29 3.27 1.35
N ILE A 344 6.11 3.41 1.96
CA ILE A 344 5.94 4.26 3.14
C ILE A 344 6.81 3.79 4.32
N PRO A 345 6.79 2.51 4.73
CA PRO A 345 7.69 2.02 5.75
C PRO A 345 9.18 2.14 5.38
N ILE A 346 9.51 1.94 4.09
CA ILE A 346 10.89 2.09 3.60
C ILE A 346 11.36 3.52 3.79
N VAL A 347 10.60 4.48 3.28
CA VAL A 347 10.92 5.91 3.40
C VAL A 347 10.95 6.34 4.86
N SER A 348 10.05 5.81 5.71
CA SER A 348 10.04 6.09 7.15
C SER A 348 11.35 5.66 7.82
N VAL A 349 11.84 4.46 7.53
CA VAL A 349 13.10 3.98 8.09
C VAL A 349 14.28 4.82 7.59
N VAL A 350 14.33 5.12 6.29
CA VAL A 350 15.38 5.99 5.71
C VAL A 350 15.35 7.37 6.35
N TYR A 351 14.17 7.97 6.52
CA TYR A 351 14.00 9.26 7.15
C TYR A 351 14.45 9.26 8.61
N GLN A 352 14.13 8.21 9.37
CA GLN A 352 14.59 8.05 10.75
C GLN A 352 16.12 7.92 10.83
N LEU A 353 16.72 7.12 9.94
CA LEU A 353 18.19 6.97 9.88
C LEU A 353 18.89 8.27 9.50
N LEU A 354 18.32 9.04 8.56
CA LEU A 354 18.84 10.37 8.19
C LEU A 354 18.75 11.34 9.38
N LYS A 355 17.62 11.35 10.07
CA LYS A 355 17.43 12.20 11.26
C LYS A 355 18.44 11.85 12.38
N GLU A 356 18.67 10.56 12.63
CA GLU A 356 19.69 10.10 13.58
C GLU A 356 21.11 10.53 13.13
N ALA A 357 21.43 10.40 11.84
CA ALA A 357 22.72 10.78 11.30
C ALA A 357 22.97 12.30 11.37
N VAL A 358 21.95 13.11 11.14
CA VAL A 358 22.00 14.58 11.29
C VAL A 358 22.18 14.94 12.76
N ALA A 359 21.38 14.35 13.65
CA ALA A 359 21.50 14.60 15.10
C ALA A 359 22.88 14.21 15.66
N ALA A 360 23.47 13.14 15.13
CA ALA A 360 24.83 12.73 15.52
C ALA A 360 25.94 13.68 15.03
N LYS A 361 25.68 14.50 14.01
CA LYS A 361 26.61 15.47 13.43
C LYS A 361 26.32 16.92 13.83
N ALA A 362 25.15 17.20 14.40
CA ALA A 362 24.83 18.55 14.88
C ALA A 362 25.77 18.92 16.03
N PRO A 363 26.49 20.04 15.93
CA PRO A 363 27.34 20.49 17.03
C PRO A 363 26.49 20.78 18.27
N ALA A 364 27.04 20.47 19.46
CA ALA A 364 26.35 20.59 20.75
C ALA A 364 25.84 22.03 21.08
N GLN A 365 26.05 22.98 20.21
CA GLN A 365 25.68 24.40 20.37
C GLN A 365 24.16 24.69 20.17
N GLU A 366 23.39 23.82 19.50
CA GLU A 366 21.96 24.05 19.30
C GLU A 366 21.06 23.53 20.45
N ALA A 367 21.64 22.75 21.37
CA ALA A 367 20.94 22.25 22.56
C ALA A 367 20.87 23.30 23.72
N ALA A 368 21.46 24.49 23.54
CA ALA A 368 21.56 25.51 24.59
C ALA A 368 20.71 26.77 24.33
N VAL A 369 19.72 26.72 23.44
CA VAL A 369 18.71 27.79 23.35
C VAL A 369 17.60 27.45 24.31
N PRO A 370 17.47 28.19 25.48
CA PRO A 370 16.32 28.02 26.35
C PRO A 370 15.07 28.39 25.56
N PRO A 371 13.90 27.78 25.85
CA PRO A 371 12.65 28.23 25.27
C PRO A 371 12.45 29.69 25.66
N GLU A 372 12.41 30.57 24.67
CA GLU A 372 12.04 31.96 24.88
C GLU A 372 10.71 31.99 25.63
N GLY A 373 10.81 32.58 26.82
CA GLY A 373 9.73 32.64 27.77
C GLY A 373 8.50 33.30 27.17
N GLY A 374 7.36 32.69 27.38
CA GLY A 374 6.09 33.34 27.28
C GLY A 374 6.05 34.52 28.24
N ALA A 375 5.91 35.71 27.69
CA ALA A 375 5.50 36.88 28.43
C ALA A 375 4.41 37.61 27.63
N ALA A 376 3.30 37.79 28.32
CA ALA A 376 2.13 38.62 28.08
C ALA A 376 1.12 38.12 27.04
#